data_a42be63d3005bb0c976fbcfcf7caa32f
#
_entry.id   a42be63d3005bb0c976fbcfcf7caa32f
#
_cell.length_a   1.000
_cell.length_b   1.000
_cell.length_c   1.000
_cell.angle_alpha   90.00
_cell.angle_beta   90.00
_cell.angle_gamma   90.00
#
_symmetry.space_group_name_H-M   'P 1'
#
loop_
_entity.id
_entity.type
_entity.pdbx_description
1 polymer ?
#
loop_
_entity_poly.entity_id
_entity_poly.type
_entity_poly.pdbx_seq_one_letter_code
_entity_poly.pdbx_strand_id
1 'polypeptide(L)'
;YRRIKEIVSNNNNPIIGIVGGLGPQAGIDLAKKIMDQTVANSDQDHISIVLLSMPSSVVDRTQFLLGKVSENPGVAIAGLVESLEIFGVEVVGIPCNTAHAPSIFGVIRQNSADRGSSVKLLDMVTETVDFVRRRYPNVKRVGVLSTTGAIRAQIFPRALAIQGLQAILPAKDLQEQGLHPAIVNEEYGIKSCPKPHSASARNDLLETAATLLDSGAELIAAVFTERP
;
A
#
# COMPACT_ATOMS: atom_id res chain seq x y z
N TYR A 1 -15.07 -20.65 -14.93
CA TYR A 1 -15.60 -19.29 -15.15
C TYR A 1 -17.11 -19.23 -14.87
N ARG A 2 -17.96 -20.06 -15.53
CA ARG A 2 -19.42 -20.08 -15.37
C ARG A 2 -19.82 -20.38 -13.90
N ARG A 3 -19.19 -21.36 -13.27
CA ARG A 3 -19.48 -21.78 -11.89
C ARG A 3 -19.10 -20.70 -10.85
N ILE A 4 -18.04 -19.94 -11.09
CA ILE A 4 -17.65 -18.80 -10.24
C ILE A 4 -18.73 -17.72 -10.30
N LYS A 5 -19.20 -17.36 -11.51
CA LYS A 5 -20.29 -16.38 -11.67
C LYS A 5 -21.58 -16.79 -10.96
N GLU A 6 -21.92 -18.09 -10.98
CA GLU A 6 -23.10 -18.62 -10.28
C GLU A 6 -22.98 -18.49 -8.75
N ILE A 7 -21.78 -18.73 -8.19
CA ILE A 7 -21.52 -18.56 -6.75
C ILE A 7 -21.60 -17.08 -6.36
N VAL A 8 -21.04 -16.21 -7.18
CA VAL A 8 -20.97 -14.75 -6.91
C VAL A 8 -22.33 -14.11 -7.06
N SER A 9 -23.15 -14.50 -8.06
CA SER A 9 -24.48 -13.91 -8.29
C SER A 9 -25.49 -14.20 -7.18
N ASN A 10 -25.23 -15.19 -6.34
CA ASN A 10 -26.05 -15.53 -5.18
C ASN A 10 -25.62 -14.76 -3.90
N ASN A 11 -24.55 -13.96 -3.98
CA ASN A 11 -24.05 -13.19 -2.85
C ASN A 11 -24.59 -11.77 -2.92
N ASN A 12 -25.48 -11.40 -2.01
CA ASN A 12 -26.04 -10.05 -1.90
C ASN A 12 -25.10 -9.07 -1.15
N ASN A 13 -23.98 -9.55 -0.64
CA ASN A 13 -22.99 -8.73 0.09
C ASN A 13 -21.90 -8.23 -0.87
N PRO A 14 -21.40 -6.99 -0.66
CA PRO A 14 -20.30 -6.46 -1.45
C PRO A 14 -19.05 -7.34 -1.35
N ILE A 15 -18.33 -7.48 -2.44
CA ILE A 15 -17.10 -8.26 -2.51
C ILE A 15 -15.91 -7.31 -2.60
N ILE A 16 -14.97 -7.45 -1.68
CA ILE A 16 -13.72 -6.68 -1.69
C ILE A 16 -12.62 -7.48 -2.40
N GLY A 17 -12.00 -6.86 -3.40
CA GLY A 17 -10.80 -7.37 -4.05
C GLY A 17 -9.53 -6.82 -3.43
N ILE A 18 -8.51 -7.66 -3.30
CA ILE A 18 -7.18 -7.25 -2.86
C ILE A 18 -6.15 -7.70 -3.90
N VAL A 19 -5.43 -6.76 -4.48
CA VAL A 19 -4.23 -7.06 -5.29
C VAL A 19 -3.05 -7.19 -4.34
N GLY A 20 -2.75 -8.42 -3.97
CA GLY A 20 -1.63 -8.79 -3.09
C GLY A 20 -0.34 -9.12 -3.85
N GLY A 21 0.66 -9.61 -3.12
CA GLY A 21 1.95 -10.00 -3.70
C GLY A 21 2.98 -8.88 -3.82
N LEU A 22 2.63 -7.65 -3.46
CA LEU A 22 3.41 -6.43 -3.66
C LEU A 22 4.04 -5.78 -2.38
N GLY A 23 4.30 -6.42 -1.24
CA GLY A 23 4.57 -7.70 -0.74
C GLY A 23 3.37 -8.59 -0.32
N PRO A 24 3.65 -9.88 -0.29
CA PRO A 24 2.64 -10.89 0.04
C PRO A 24 2.00 -10.71 1.41
N GLN A 25 2.77 -10.42 2.43
CA GLN A 25 2.27 -10.22 3.80
C GLN A 25 1.29 -9.05 3.92
N ALA A 26 1.49 -7.99 3.13
CA ALA A 26 0.61 -6.82 3.16
C ALA A 26 -0.81 -7.15 2.70
N GLY A 27 -0.95 -8.01 1.68
CA GLY A 27 -2.26 -8.48 1.22
C GLY A 27 -2.99 -9.31 2.27
N ILE A 28 -2.28 -10.19 2.96
CA ILE A 28 -2.81 -11.02 4.05
C ILE A 28 -3.21 -10.14 5.25
N ASP A 29 -2.37 -9.17 5.62
CA ASP A 29 -2.64 -8.25 6.73
C ASP A 29 -3.88 -7.38 6.44
N LEU A 30 -4.04 -6.91 5.20
CA LEU A 30 -5.24 -6.16 4.79
C LEU A 30 -6.49 -7.05 4.89
N ALA A 31 -6.44 -8.27 4.36
CA ALA A 31 -7.56 -9.21 4.47
C ALA A 31 -7.93 -9.48 5.93
N LYS A 32 -6.93 -9.72 6.79
CA LYS A 32 -7.15 -9.89 8.22
C LYS A 32 -7.80 -8.68 8.86
N LYS A 33 -7.31 -7.46 8.57
CA LYS A 33 -7.88 -6.22 9.10
C LYS A 33 -9.33 -5.99 8.68
N ILE A 34 -9.68 -6.35 7.45
CA ILE A 34 -11.06 -6.27 6.98
C ILE A 34 -11.95 -7.21 7.81
N MET A 35 -11.51 -8.46 8.03
CA MET A 35 -12.25 -9.40 8.88
C MET A 35 -12.35 -8.91 10.32
N ASP A 36 -11.26 -8.45 10.93
CA ASP A 36 -11.22 -7.97 12.30
C ASP A 36 -12.17 -6.76 12.55
N GLN A 37 -12.44 -5.97 11.52
CA GLN A 37 -13.29 -4.78 11.61
C GLN A 37 -14.72 -5.03 11.11
N THR A 38 -15.01 -6.20 10.57
CA THR A 38 -16.35 -6.57 10.16
C THR A 38 -17.16 -6.98 11.38
N VAL A 39 -18.30 -6.32 11.59
CA VAL A 39 -19.25 -6.74 12.63
C VAL A 39 -20.00 -7.96 12.10
N ALA A 40 -19.70 -9.12 12.65
CA ALA A 40 -20.27 -10.40 12.25
C ALA A 40 -20.63 -11.24 13.49
N ASN A 41 -21.79 -11.90 13.47
CA ASN A 41 -22.23 -12.82 14.52
C ASN A 41 -22.04 -14.29 14.11
N SER A 42 -21.81 -14.54 12.82
CA SER A 42 -21.56 -15.85 12.23
C SER A 42 -20.58 -15.74 11.08
N ASP A 43 -20.02 -16.86 10.61
CA ASP A 43 -19.12 -16.90 9.45
C ASP A 43 -19.77 -16.30 8.20
N GLN A 44 -21.09 -16.47 8.05
CA GLN A 44 -21.85 -16.00 6.89
C GLN A 44 -22.10 -14.49 6.87
N ASP A 45 -21.92 -13.82 8.01
CA ASP A 45 -22.09 -12.37 8.13
C ASP A 45 -20.83 -11.60 7.71
N HIS A 46 -19.70 -12.30 7.54
CA HIS A 46 -18.47 -11.65 7.13
C HIS A 46 -18.51 -11.15 5.70
N ILE A 47 -17.79 -10.03 5.45
CA ILE A 47 -17.57 -9.48 4.13
C ILE A 47 -16.81 -10.49 3.25
N SER A 48 -17.25 -10.65 2.01
CA SER A 48 -16.56 -11.51 1.04
C SER A 48 -15.28 -10.84 0.54
N ILE A 49 -14.17 -11.59 0.55
CA ILE A 49 -12.86 -11.10 0.11
C ILE A 49 -12.28 -12.01 -0.97
N VAL A 50 -11.75 -11.41 -2.04
CA VAL A 50 -10.93 -12.09 -3.05
C VAL A 50 -9.54 -11.51 -3.00
N LEU A 51 -8.55 -12.29 -2.57
CA LEU A 51 -7.14 -11.90 -2.54
C LEU A 51 -6.40 -12.59 -3.69
N LEU A 52 -5.85 -11.82 -4.64
CA LEU A 52 -4.91 -12.30 -5.65
C LEU A 52 -3.48 -11.92 -5.23
N SER A 53 -2.69 -12.91 -4.82
CA SER A 53 -1.29 -12.71 -4.43
C SER A 53 -0.37 -13.34 -5.47
N MET A 54 0.12 -12.53 -6.42
CA MET A 54 0.92 -12.97 -7.58
C MET A 54 2.27 -12.22 -7.62
N PRO A 55 3.19 -12.48 -6.67
CA PRO A 55 4.41 -11.68 -6.51
C PRO A 55 5.34 -11.76 -7.73
N SER A 56 5.42 -12.89 -8.40
CA SER A 56 6.26 -13.09 -9.59
C SER A 56 5.73 -12.43 -10.87
N SER A 57 4.46 -12.00 -10.87
CA SER A 57 3.82 -11.42 -12.06
C SER A 57 4.02 -9.91 -12.16
N VAL A 58 4.61 -9.27 -11.16
CA VAL A 58 4.74 -7.80 -11.11
C VAL A 58 6.18 -7.40 -10.83
N VAL A 59 6.80 -6.71 -11.77
CA VAL A 59 8.17 -6.20 -11.62
C VAL A 59 8.29 -5.26 -10.42
N ASP A 60 9.50 -5.13 -9.87
CA ASP A 60 9.73 -4.30 -8.68
C ASP A 60 9.42 -2.82 -8.96
N ARG A 61 8.50 -2.26 -8.18
CA ARG A 61 8.00 -0.90 -8.31
C ARG A 61 9.07 0.14 -7.99
N THR A 62 9.95 -0.15 -7.03
CA THR A 62 11.06 0.75 -6.68
C THR A 62 12.11 0.76 -7.80
N GLN A 63 12.46 -0.40 -8.36
CA GLN A 63 13.40 -0.47 -9.49
C GLN A 63 12.87 0.29 -10.72
N PHE A 64 11.56 0.19 -10.99
CA PHE A 64 10.91 0.98 -12.04
C PHE A 64 11.01 2.50 -11.76
N LEU A 65 10.65 2.94 -10.55
CA LEU A 65 10.72 4.37 -10.19
C LEU A 65 12.15 4.93 -10.17
N LEU A 66 13.15 4.08 -9.99
CA LEU A 66 14.55 4.43 -10.06
C LEU A 66 15.12 4.37 -11.50
N GLY A 67 14.30 3.99 -12.50
CA GLY A 67 14.70 3.87 -13.90
C GLY A 67 15.59 2.66 -14.20
N LYS A 68 15.66 1.67 -13.30
CA LYS A 68 16.47 0.45 -13.47
C LYS A 68 15.73 -0.64 -14.26
N VAL A 69 14.42 -0.55 -14.35
CA VAL A 69 13.53 -1.42 -15.13
C VAL A 69 12.63 -0.54 -15.96
N SER A 70 12.46 -0.85 -17.25
CA SER A 70 11.62 -0.09 -18.18
C SER A 70 10.15 -0.51 -18.18
N GLU A 71 9.85 -1.78 -17.82
CA GLU A 71 8.50 -2.30 -17.77
C GLU A 71 7.71 -1.64 -16.63
N ASN A 72 6.55 -1.05 -16.98
CA ASN A 72 5.71 -0.41 -15.99
C ASN A 72 4.88 -1.45 -15.22
N PRO A 73 5.09 -1.60 -13.90
CA PRO A 73 4.36 -2.55 -13.09
C PRO A 73 2.84 -2.31 -13.05
N GLY A 74 2.41 -1.10 -13.38
CA GLY A 74 0.99 -0.72 -13.47
C GLY A 74 0.21 -1.55 -14.48
N VAL A 75 0.86 -2.03 -15.55
CA VAL A 75 0.24 -2.88 -16.57
C VAL A 75 -0.16 -4.24 -15.97
N ALA A 76 0.79 -4.90 -15.30
CA ALA A 76 0.52 -6.18 -14.66
C ALA A 76 -0.50 -6.04 -13.51
N ILE A 77 -0.40 -4.98 -12.70
CA ILE A 77 -1.36 -4.70 -11.63
C ILE A 77 -2.77 -4.47 -12.21
N ALA A 78 -2.90 -3.75 -13.33
CA ALA A 78 -4.19 -3.56 -14.00
C ALA A 78 -4.80 -4.90 -14.47
N GLY A 79 -4.00 -5.82 -14.97
CA GLY A 79 -4.46 -7.17 -15.31
C GLY A 79 -4.93 -7.98 -14.09
N LEU A 80 -4.31 -7.78 -12.92
CA LEU A 80 -4.79 -8.39 -11.67
C LEU A 80 -6.13 -7.77 -11.21
N VAL A 81 -6.31 -6.46 -11.37
CA VAL A 81 -7.60 -5.79 -11.11
C VAL A 81 -8.68 -6.35 -12.04
N GLU A 82 -8.40 -6.47 -13.34
CA GLU A 82 -9.32 -7.08 -14.30
C GLU A 82 -9.69 -8.52 -13.92
N SER A 83 -8.72 -9.30 -13.47
CA SER A 83 -8.97 -10.67 -13.00
C SER A 83 -9.89 -10.70 -11.77
N LEU A 84 -9.80 -9.72 -10.86
CA LEU A 84 -10.69 -9.58 -9.72
C LEU A 84 -12.14 -9.26 -10.14
N GLU A 85 -12.34 -8.49 -11.21
CA GLU A 85 -13.67 -8.17 -11.73
C GLU A 85 -14.49 -9.41 -12.11
N ILE A 86 -13.81 -10.49 -12.52
CA ILE A 86 -14.45 -11.77 -12.84
C ILE A 86 -15.22 -12.33 -11.63
N PHE A 87 -14.74 -12.03 -10.42
CA PHE A 87 -15.35 -12.45 -9.16
C PHE A 87 -16.41 -11.46 -8.65
N GLY A 88 -16.77 -10.46 -9.43
CA GLY A 88 -17.82 -9.49 -9.06
C GLY A 88 -17.39 -8.54 -7.93
N VAL A 89 -16.09 -8.26 -7.78
CA VAL A 89 -15.63 -7.30 -6.78
C VAL A 89 -16.12 -5.89 -7.11
N GLU A 90 -16.49 -5.14 -6.09
CA GLU A 90 -16.97 -3.77 -6.23
C GLU A 90 -15.90 -2.75 -5.87
N VAL A 91 -14.99 -3.12 -4.97
CA VAL A 91 -13.92 -2.26 -4.46
C VAL A 91 -12.62 -3.03 -4.48
N VAL A 92 -11.55 -2.40 -4.97
CA VAL A 92 -10.20 -3.01 -4.97
C VAL A 92 -9.25 -2.15 -4.17
N GLY A 93 -8.56 -2.81 -3.21
CA GLY A 93 -7.42 -2.27 -2.48
C GLY A 93 -6.10 -2.86 -2.98
N ILE A 94 -5.08 -2.01 -3.07
CA ILE A 94 -3.71 -2.40 -3.45
C ILE A 94 -2.79 -2.03 -2.29
N PRO A 95 -2.50 -2.95 -1.34
CA PRO A 95 -1.67 -2.64 -0.16
C PRO A 95 -0.18 -2.55 -0.52
N CYS A 96 0.16 -1.54 -1.32
CA CYS A 96 1.53 -1.24 -1.74
C CYS A 96 1.67 0.26 -2.01
N ASN A 97 2.33 0.99 -1.11
CA ASN A 97 2.50 2.44 -1.27
C ASN A 97 3.17 2.82 -2.59
N THR A 98 4.21 2.08 -2.99
CA THR A 98 4.95 2.37 -4.23
C THR A 98 4.09 2.17 -5.50
N ALA A 99 3.09 1.29 -5.46
CA ALA A 99 2.15 1.11 -6.56
C ALA A 99 1.24 2.34 -6.77
N HIS A 100 1.12 3.22 -5.76
CA HIS A 100 0.37 4.47 -5.85
C HIS A 100 1.20 5.65 -6.37
N ALA A 101 2.44 5.42 -6.82
CA ALA A 101 3.17 6.45 -7.56
C ALA A 101 2.36 6.86 -8.81
N PRO A 102 2.26 8.17 -9.14
CA PRO A 102 1.43 8.63 -10.27
C PRO A 102 1.69 7.94 -11.60
N SER A 103 2.96 7.60 -11.88
CA SER A 103 3.36 6.88 -13.10
C SER A 103 2.92 5.41 -13.14
N ILE A 104 2.61 4.81 -12.00
CA ILE A 104 2.13 3.42 -11.88
C ILE A 104 0.61 3.42 -11.73
N PHE A 105 0.10 4.12 -10.71
CA PHE A 105 -1.34 4.12 -10.40
C PHE A 105 -2.18 4.77 -11.51
N GLY A 106 -1.60 5.75 -12.22
CA GLY A 106 -2.22 6.35 -13.40
C GLY A 106 -2.49 5.33 -14.51
N VAL A 107 -1.56 4.40 -14.75
CA VAL A 107 -1.75 3.31 -15.73
C VAL A 107 -2.88 2.36 -15.30
N ILE A 108 -2.95 2.01 -14.01
CA ILE A 108 -4.01 1.16 -13.48
C ILE A 108 -5.37 1.82 -13.65
N ARG A 109 -5.49 3.09 -13.28
CA ARG A 109 -6.73 3.87 -13.40
C ARG A 109 -7.16 4.04 -14.85
N GLN A 110 -6.21 4.35 -15.75
CA GLN A 110 -6.50 4.52 -17.16
C GLN A 110 -7.00 3.21 -17.78
N ASN A 111 -6.32 2.09 -17.51
CA ASN A 111 -6.77 0.78 -18.00
C ASN A 111 -8.20 0.43 -17.52
N SER A 112 -8.52 0.69 -16.26
CA SER A 112 -9.87 0.47 -15.73
C SER A 112 -10.88 1.37 -16.43
N ALA A 113 -10.57 2.64 -16.67
CA ALA A 113 -11.43 3.59 -17.36
C ALA A 113 -11.65 3.19 -18.84
N ASP A 114 -10.58 2.82 -19.55
CA ASP A 114 -10.67 2.42 -20.97
C ASP A 114 -11.54 1.17 -21.18
N ARG A 115 -11.61 0.29 -20.19
CA ARG A 115 -12.47 -0.89 -20.19
C ARG A 115 -13.92 -0.62 -19.70
N GLY A 116 -14.20 0.61 -19.24
CA GLY A 116 -15.48 0.93 -18.63
C GLY A 116 -15.75 0.17 -17.34
N SER A 117 -14.71 -0.14 -16.57
CA SER A 117 -14.81 -0.85 -15.29
C SER A 117 -15.65 -0.04 -14.28
N SER A 118 -16.57 -0.72 -13.59
CA SER A 118 -17.34 -0.14 -12.48
C SER A 118 -16.64 -0.31 -11.11
N VAL A 119 -15.52 -1.00 -11.07
CA VAL A 119 -14.78 -1.25 -9.82
C VAL A 119 -14.21 0.04 -9.26
N LYS A 120 -14.45 0.29 -7.98
CA LYS A 120 -13.86 1.40 -7.24
C LYS A 120 -12.43 1.05 -6.81
N LEU A 121 -11.44 1.67 -7.45
CA LEU A 121 -10.05 1.60 -7.01
C LEU A 121 -9.83 2.54 -5.83
N LEU A 122 -9.43 2.00 -4.67
CA LEU A 122 -9.07 2.81 -3.50
C LEU A 122 -7.64 3.33 -3.64
N ASP A 123 -7.49 4.64 -3.54
CA ASP A 123 -6.17 5.26 -3.45
C ASP A 123 -5.73 5.28 -1.98
N MET A 124 -4.89 4.31 -1.60
CA MET A 124 -4.41 4.15 -0.23
C MET A 124 -3.70 5.40 0.29
N VAL A 125 -3.02 6.15 -0.58
CA VAL A 125 -2.30 7.37 -0.18
C VAL A 125 -3.28 8.46 0.21
N THR A 126 -4.29 8.69 -0.63
CA THR A 126 -5.38 9.65 -0.33
C THR A 126 -6.11 9.24 0.94
N GLU A 127 -6.52 7.98 1.06
CA GLU A 127 -7.23 7.47 2.25
C GLU A 127 -6.39 7.64 3.54
N THR A 128 -5.06 7.42 3.45
CA THR A 128 -4.15 7.61 4.59
C THR A 128 -4.09 9.09 5.02
N VAL A 129 -3.95 10.01 4.07
CA VAL A 129 -3.87 11.45 4.36
C VAL A 129 -5.20 11.97 4.90
N ASP A 130 -6.32 11.53 4.34
CA ASP A 130 -7.66 11.85 4.83
C ASP A 130 -7.89 11.31 6.25
N PHE A 131 -7.39 10.11 6.55
CA PHE A 131 -7.40 9.57 7.91
C PHE A 131 -6.62 10.45 8.88
N VAL A 132 -5.41 10.88 8.51
CA VAL A 132 -4.60 11.79 9.33
C VAL A 132 -5.37 13.09 9.61
N ARG A 133 -5.96 13.70 8.59
CA ARG A 133 -6.74 14.95 8.74
C ARG A 133 -7.94 14.78 9.67
N ARG A 134 -8.69 13.70 9.52
CA ARG A 134 -9.87 13.43 10.36
C ARG A 134 -9.50 13.11 11.82
N ARG A 135 -8.45 12.30 12.01
CA ARG A 135 -8.09 11.78 13.34
C ARG A 135 -7.23 12.74 14.15
N TYR A 136 -6.41 13.54 13.44
CA TYR A 136 -5.44 14.45 14.03
C TYR A 136 -5.57 15.87 13.42
N PRO A 137 -6.70 16.58 13.64
CA PRO A 137 -7.00 17.83 12.93
C PRO A 137 -6.02 18.97 13.22
N ASN A 138 -5.31 18.91 14.36
CA ASN A 138 -4.34 19.94 14.77
C ASN A 138 -2.93 19.71 14.23
N VAL A 139 -2.63 18.50 13.72
CA VAL A 139 -1.33 18.17 13.14
C VAL A 139 -1.13 18.94 11.82
N LYS A 140 0.05 19.50 11.65
CA LYS A 140 0.47 20.22 10.45
C LYS A 140 1.70 19.62 9.80
N ARG A 141 2.56 18.96 10.58
CA ARG A 141 3.85 18.42 10.13
C ARG A 141 3.89 16.91 10.37
N VAL A 142 4.01 16.15 9.29
CA VAL A 142 3.99 14.69 9.31
C VAL A 142 5.37 14.16 8.88
N GLY A 143 6.04 13.46 9.77
CA GLY A 143 7.26 12.71 9.46
C GLY A 143 6.91 11.47 8.63
N VAL A 144 7.56 11.27 7.50
CA VAL A 144 7.24 10.18 6.57
C VAL A 144 8.37 9.17 6.54
N LEU A 145 8.11 7.95 7.02
CA LEU A 145 9.00 6.80 6.87
C LEU A 145 8.57 5.99 5.64
N SER A 146 9.43 5.97 4.60
CA SER A 146 9.11 5.29 3.34
C SER A 146 10.36 4.81 2.61
N THR A 147 10.17 3.98 1.58
CA THR A 147 11.27 3.58 0.69
C THR A 147 11.81 4.74 -0.13
N THR A 148 13.08 4.70 -0.52
CA THR A 148 13.70 5.73 -1.36
C THR A 148 12.92 5.97 -2.65
N GLY A 149 12.40 4.92 -3.29
CA GLY A 149 11.58 5.05 -4.50
C GLY A 149 10.31 5.86 -4.28
N ALA A 150 9.61 5.63 -3.17
CA ALA A 150 8.39 6.37 -2.81
C ALA A 150 8.68 7.84 -2.44
N ILE A 151 9.81 8.11 -1.77
CA ILE A 151 10.27 9.47 -1.47
C ILE A 151 10.61 10.22 -2.75
N ARG A 152 11.39 9.63 -3.65
CA ARG A 152 11.76 10.25 -4.94
C ARG A 152 10.55 10.51 -5.84
N ALA A 153 9.57 9.61 -5.83
CA ALA A 153 8.31 9.80 -6.53
C ALA A 153 7.38 10.81 -5.85
N GLN A 154 7.75 11.36 -4.69
CA GLN A 154 6.97 12.35 -3.93
C GLN A 154 5.54 11.90 -3.60
N ILE A 155 5.33 10.59 -3.37
CA ILE A 155 4.01 10.00 -3.22
C ILE A 155 3.25 10.67 -2.04
N PHE A 156 3.77 10.53 -0.83
CA PHE A 156 3.16 11.14 0.37
C PHE A 156 3.40 12.64 0.48
N PRO A 157 4.59 13.20 0.16
CA PRO A 157 4.79 14.65 0.23
C PRO A 157 3.76 15.44 -0.59
N ARG A 158 3.44 14.99 -1.82
CA ARG A 158 2.42 15.65 -2.65
C ARG A 158 1.02 15.49 -2.07
N ALA A 159 0.66 14.30 -1.62
CA ALA A 159 -0.67 14.06 -1.06
C ALA A 159 -0.90 14.86 0.22
N LEU A 160 0.11 14.94 1.11
CA LEU A 160 0.07 15.76 2.32
C LEU A 160 -0.08 17.24 1.98
N ALA A 161 0.70 17.74 1.00
CA ALA A 161 0.65 19.15 0.59
C ALA A 161 -0.74 19.55 0.03
N ILE A 162 -1.41 18.68 -0.72
CA ILE A 162 -2.78 18.90 -1.22
C ILE A 162 -3.75 19.14 -0.07
N GLN A 163 -3.54 18.47 1.07
CA GLN A 163 -4.36 18.61 2.28
C GLN A 163 -3.83 19.67 3.25
N GLY A 164 -2.88 20.51 2.84
CA GLY A 164 -2.29 21.56 3.67
C GLY A 164 -1.40 21.06 4.81
N LEU A 165 -0.84 19.85 4.66
CA LEU A 165 0.11 19.24 5.59
C LEU A 165 1.52 19.31 5.02
N GLN A 166 2.51 19.50 5.89
CA GLN A 166 3.93 19.49 5.53
C GLN A 166 4.53 18.10 5.80
N ALA A 167 5.20 17.53 4.80
CA ALA A 167 6.01 16.34 4.99
C ALA A 167 7.38 16.70 5.57
N ILE A 168 7.79 16.02 6.64
CA ILE A 168 9.16 16.04 7.16
C ILE A 168 9.81 14.73 6.74
N LEU A 169 10.90 14.82 5.97
CA LEU A 169 11.59 13.68 5.39
C LEU A 169 12.97 13.48 6.05
N PRO A 170 13.47 12.24 6.13
CA PRO A 170 14.83 11.98 6.58
C PRO A 170 15.86 12.67 5.67
N ALA A 171 16.98 13.11 6.26
CA ALA A 171 18.15 13.52 5.49
C ALA A 171 18.60 12.37 4.58
N LYS A 172 19.26 12.70 3.47
CA LYS A 172 19.63 11.72 2.43
C LYS A 172 20.41 10.53 3.00
N ASP A 173 21.40 10.79 3.85
CA ASP A 173 22.24 9.74 4.42
C ASP A 173 21.43 8.81 5.34
N LEU A 174 20.57 9.36 6.19
CA LEU A 174 19.67 8.58 7.04
C LEU A 174 18.65 7.77 6.23
N GLN A 175 18.16 8.34 5.12
CA GLN A 175 17.28 7.64 4.20
C GLN A 175 17.95 6.46 3.51
N GLU A 176 19.19 6.65 3.02
CA GLU A 176 19.87 5.66 2.18
C GLU A 176 20.61 4.60 3.00
N GLN A 177 21.16 4.95 4.19
CA GLN A 177 21.97 4.05 5.00
C GLN A 177 21.20 3.43 6.19
N GLY A 178 20.11 4.07 6.65
CA GLY A 178 19.28 3.61 7.75
C GLY A 178 17.92 3.12 7.29
N LEU A 179 17.04 4.06 6.97
CA LEU A 179 15.62 3.76 6.72
C LEU A 179 15.38 2.80 5.55
N HIS A 180 15.99 3.04 4.40
CA HIS A 180 15.74 2.22 3.22
C HIS A 180 16.21 0.77 3.41
N PRO A 181 17.43 0.51 3.89
CA PRO A 181 17.89 -0.85 4.22
C PRO A 181 17.01 -1.53 5.27
N ALA A 182 16.58 -0.82 6.32
CA ALA A 182 15.68 -1.38 7.33
C ALA A 182 14.39 -1.94 6.73
N ILE A 183 13.94 -1.38 5.59
CA ILE A 183 12.74 -1.86 4.89
C ILE A 183 13.06 -3.00 3.91
N VAL A 184 14.13 -2.90 3.11
CA VAL A 184 14.31 -3.75 1.90
C VAL A 184 15.55 -4.64 1.91
N ASN A 185 16.44 -4.54 2.91
CA ASN A 185 17.64 -5.38 2.96
C ASN A 185 17.25 -6.87 2.99
N GLU A 186 17.95 -7.68 2.18
CA GLU A 186 17.63 -9.10 2.00
C GLU A 186 17.89 -9.95 3.25
N GLU A 187 18.81 -9.52 4.13
CA GLU A 187 19.20 -10.27 5.31
C GLU A 187 18.38 -9.88 6.56
N TYR A 188 18.11 -8.58 6.75
CA TYR A 188 17.50 -8.09 7.98
C TYR A 188 16.29 -7.15 7.79
N GLY A 189 16.00 -6.71 6.57
CA GLY A 189 14.92 -5.80 6.28
C GLY A 189 13.54 -6.41 6.58
N ILE A 190 12.60 -5.56 6.98
CA ILE A 190 11.24 -6.02 7.35
C ILE A 190 10.50 -6.73 6.23
N LYS A 191 10.88 -6.51 4.96
CA LYS A 191 10.30 -7.21 3.79
C LYS A 191 10.84 -8.61 3.60
N SER A 192 12.07 -8.87 4.02
CA SER A 192 12.77 -10.13 3.80
C SER A 192 12.65 -11.07 4.99
N CYS A 193 12.56 -10.51 6.20
CA CYS A 193 12.45 -11.29 7.42
C CYS A 193 10.99 -11.43 7.84
N PRO A 194 10.39 -12.63 7.70
CA PRO A 194 9.15 -12.93 8.37
C PRO A 194 9.34 -12.84 9.89
N LYS A 195 8.23 -12.68 10.63
CA LYS A 195 8.28 -12.53 12.10
C LYS A 195 9.09 -13.63 12.80
N PRO A 196 9.90 -13.31 13.84
CA PRO A 196 10.07 -11.97 14.44
C PRO A 196 10.95 -11.08 13.57
N HIS A 197 10.58 -9.80 13.48
CA HIS A 197 11.37 -8.82 12.75
C HIS A 197 12.76 -8.63 13.37
N SER A 198 13.74 -8.31 12.52
CA SER A 198 15.10 -8.01 12.95
C SER A 198 15.13 -6.84 13.95
N ALA A 199 15.85 -7.02 15.07
CA ALA A 199 16.05 -5.94 16.03
C ALA A 199 16.78 -4.75 15.40
N SER A 200 17.69 -4.99 14.45
CA SER A 200 18.41 -3.95 13.71
C SER A 200 17.42 -3.10 12.90
N ALA A 201 16.60 -3.72 12.05
CA ALA A 201 15.61 -2.98 11.25
C ALA A 201 14.66 -2.18 12.13
N ARG A 202 14.22 -2.76 13.25
CA ARG A 202 13.36 -2.05 14.21
C ARG A 202 14.05 -0.82 14.82
N ASN A 203 15.31 -0.96 15.21
CA ASN A 203 16.08 0.14 15.79
C ASN A 203 16.28 1.28 14.76
N ASP A 204 16.67 0.96 13.53
CA ASP A 204 16.86 1.94 12.45
C ASP A 204 15.56 2.72 12.16
N LEU A 205 14.40 2.04 12.17
CA LEU A 205 13.11 2.67 12.00
C LEU A 205 12.77 3.61 13.17
N LEU A 206 13.02 3.19 14.42
CA LEU A 206 12.74 4.00 15.60
C LEU A 206 13.69 5.20 15.70
N GLU A 207 14.97 5.04 15.39
CA GLU A 207 15.96 6.13 15.35
C GLU A 207 15.58 7.16 14.29
N THR A 208 15.19 6.70 13.09
CA THR A 208 14.72 7.59 12.04
C THR A 208 13.45 8.35 12.49
N ALA A 209 12.50 7.66 13.12
CA ALA A 209 11.29 8.31 13.64
C ALA A 209 11.62 9.38 14.69
N ALA A 210 12.52 9.10 15.63
CA ALA A 210 12.97 10.04 16.65
C ALA A 210 13.61 11.28 15.99
N THR A 211 14.50 11.09 15.02
CA THR A 211 15.14 12.18 14.27
C THR A 211 14.11 13.08 13.57
N LEU A 212 13.04 12.50 13.01
CA LEU A 212 11.98 13.29 12.38
C LEU A 212 11.16 14.08 13.40
N LEU A 213 10.90 13.52 14.58
CA LEU A 213 10.25 14.23 15.69
C LEU A 213 11.10 15.40 16.17
N ASP A 214 12.40 15.19 16.35
CA ASP A 214 13.35 16.25 16.72
C ASP A 214 13.44 17.36 15.64
N SER A 215 13.23 16.98 14.37
CA SER A 215 13.13 17.90 13.22
C SER A 215 11.77 18.61 13.13
N GLY A 216 10.91 18.37 14.09
CA GLY A 216 9.63 19.07 14.24
C GLY A 216 8.44 18.37 13.63
N ALA A 217 8.52 17.08 13.29
CA ALA A 217 7.33 16.29 12.97
C ALA A 217 6.44 16.16 14.23
N GLU A 218 5.13 16.24 14.03
CA GLU A 218 4.11 16.14 15.10
C GLU A 218 3.43 14.76 15.11
N LEU A 219 3.59 14.04 14.00
CA LEU A 219 3.09 12.69 13.78
C LEU A 219 4.07 11.95 12.88
N ILE A 220 4.25 10.66 13.10
CA ILE A 220 5.01 9.78 12.20
C ILE A 220 4.05 8.90 11.41
N ALA A 221 4.13 9.00 10.11
CA ALA A 221 3.46 8.10 9.18
C ALA A 221 4.47 7.05 8.66
N ALA A 222 4.37 5.82 9.17
CA ALA A 222 5.11 4.69 8.66
C ALA A 222 4.38 4.12 7.44
N VAL A 223 4.79 4.58 6.26
CA VAL A 223 4.12 4.27 5.00
C VAL A 223 4.87 3.20 4.22
N PHE A 224 5.04 2.08 4.85
CA PHE A 224 5.41 0.79 4.29
C PHE A 224 4.37 -0.23 4.78
N THR A 225 4.05 -1.20 3.94
CA THR A 225 2.88 -2.07 4.14
C THR A 225 3.14 -3.27 5.03
N GLU A 226 4.39 -3.55 5.28
CA GLU A 226 4.84 -4.56 6.24
C GLU A 226 4.87 -3.94 7.65
N ARG A 227 4.33 -4.66 8.64
CA ARG A 227 4.40 -4.19 10.04
C ARG A 227 5.76 -4.50 10.65
N PRO A 228 6.42 -3.53 11.30
CA PRO A 228 7.56 -3.81 12.15
C PRO A 228 7.18 -4.60 13.41
#